data_af47d51c11243b73d0e8afc6bf1039a7
#
_entry.id   af47d51c11243b73d0e8afc6bf1039a7
#
_cell.length_a   1.000
_cell.length_b   1.000
_cell.length_c   1.000
_cell.angle_alpha   90.00
_cell.angle_beta   90.00
_cell.angle_gamma   90.00
#
_symmetry.space_group_name_H-M   'P 1'
#
loop_
_entity.id
_entity.type
_entity.pdbx_description
1 polymer ?
#
loop_
_entity_poly.entity_id
_entity_poly.type
_entity_poly.pdbx_seq_one_letter_code
_entity_poly.pdbx_strand_id
1 'polypeptide(L)'
;VNIIVHGHEPNMFESRIASVNDPKLLEEAKGVGAEGINLLGMCCSGAEVLSRHGVPHAGNFMSTETVLITGAVDAMAVDVQCIKQSLQALSDCYGTKFFTTNPRAHIEGAEHIEFNDHKPRPCTDKVVKEAIKRFKNRKAKIVIPQNKSLGIHGFSHEYINYMLGGTFRASYVPLNDNIINGRIRGVAGVVGCRVRHDYVHVELVKELIKNDVLVVQTGCSQISLAKAGLMKPDASVLAGDGLQEVCETVGMPPVLGLGSCVDNSRILIACAEMVKTGGLGETIADLPVAGAAPEWMSEKAISIGQYVVASGVYTVFGVTFPTIAETKFHKLLFDGLEKQGLGKWGFATDPIEMAHLMIDHINKKREALGIMGERERVLMDMADRQALEVEAGED
;
A
#
# COMPACT_ATOMS: atom_id res chain seq x y z
N VAL A 1 20.80 8.88 16.49
CA VAL A 1 20.94 9.49 15.15
C VAL A 1 19.72 9.12 14.33
N ASN A 2 19.05 10.09 13.70
CA ASN A 2 17.83 9.85 12.93
C ASN A 2 18.06 10.07 11.44
N ILE A 3 17.79 9.04 10.65
CA ILE A 3 18.00 9.04 9.20
C ILE A 3 16.66 8.75 8.52
N ILE A 4 16.29 9.61 7.56
CA ILE A 4 15.13 9.42 6.71
C ILE A 4 15.59 8.88 5.36
N VAL A 5 14.89 7.87 4.87
CA VAL A 5 14.99 7.39 3.49
C VAL A 5 13.68 7.67 2.76
N HIS A 6 13.79 8.28 1.58
CA HIS A 6 12.64 8.77 0.84
C HIS A 6 12.81 8.53 -0.67
N GLY A 7 11.83 7.92 -1.28
CA GLY A 7 11.83 7.64 -2.71
C GLY A 7 11.31 6.25 -3.07
N HIS A 8 11.96 5.55 -4.05
CA HIS A 8 11.40 4.39 -4.74
C HIS A 8 12.42 3.31 -5.13
N GLU A 9 13.66 3.34 -4.60
CA GLU A 9 14.70 2.34 -4.90
C GLU A 9 14.84 1.29 -3.79
N PRO A 10 14.26 0.08 -3.93
CA PRO A 10 14.28 -0.96 -2.90
C PRO A 10 15.69 -1.37 -2.45
N ASN A 11 16.60 -1.58 -3.41
CA ASN A 11 17.96 -2.06 -3.12
C ASN A 11 18.76 -1.09 -2.25
N MET A 12 18.54 0.22 -2.43
CA MET A 12 19.15 1.23 -1.59
C MET A 12 18.68 1.13 -0.13
N PHE A 13 17.41 0.76 0.08
CA PHE A 13 16.83 0.61 1.42
C PHE A 13 17.38 -0.60 2.14
N GLU A 14 17.40 -1.76 1.48
CA GLU A 14 17.98 -2.98 2.00
C GLU A 14 19.44 -2.75 2.43
N SER A 15 20.23 -2.11 1.58
CA SER A 15 21.61 -1.75 1.90
C SER A 15 21.71 -0.77 3.08
N ARG A 16 20.75 0.14 3.22
CA ARG A 16 20.74 1.09 4.32
C ARG A 16 20.38 0.46 5.64
N ILE A 17 19.48 -0.50 5.66
CA ILE A 17 19.20 -1.33 6.84
C ILE A 17 20.48 -2.01 7.30
N ALA A 18 21.25 -2.58 6.37
CA ALA A 18 22.54 -3.18 6.70
C ALA A 18 23.55 -2.17 7.25
N SER A 19 23.55 -0.91 6.73
CA SER A 19 24.46 0.13 7.22
C SER A 19 24.11 0.62 8.63
N VAL A 20 22.83 0.85 8.93
CA VAL A 20 22.41 1.34 10.25
C VAL A 20 22.58 0.28 11.36
N ASN A 21 22.65 -0.99 10.98
CA ASN A 21 22.91 -2.11 11.88
C ASN A 21 24.39 -2.53 11.92
N ASP A 22 25.28 -1.85 11.19
CA ASP A 22 26.69 -2.15 11.21
C ASP A 22 27.31 -1.85 12.58
N PRO A 23 27.95 -2.84 13.26
CA PRO A 23 28.49 -2.64 14.61
C PRO A 23 29.48 -1.48 14.71
N LYS A 24 30.30 -1.24 13.68
CA LYS A 24 31.26 -0.14 13.67
C LYS A 24 30.59 1.22 13.64
N LEU A 25 29.55 1.37 12.80
CA LEU A 25 28.77 2.61 12.70
C LEU A 25 27.94 2.86 13.96
N LEU A 26 27.45 1.80 14.60
CA LEU A 26 26.77 1.91 15.89
C LEU A 26 27.73 2.35 17.00
N GLU A 27 28.97 1.87 17.02
CA GLU A 27 30.01 2.34 17.94
C GLU A 27 30.39 3.80 17.68
N GLU A 28 30.55 4.20 16.42
CA GLU A 28 30.79 5.59 16.05
C GLU A 28 29.65 6.51 16.56
N ALA A 29 28.38 6.07 16.41
CA ALA A 29 27.22 6.81 16.90
C ALA A 29 27.24 6.94 18.45
N LYS A 30 27.53 5.87 19.16
CA LYS A 30 27.69 5.90 20.63
C LYS A 30 28.85 6.81 21.06
N GLY A 31 29.94 6.83 20.32
CA GLY A 31 31.08 7.69 20.56
C GLY A 31 30.79 9.20 20.50
N VAL A 32 29.71 9.60 19.81
CA VAL A 32 29.24 11.00 19.80
C VAL A 32 28.08 11.25 20.77
N GLY A 33 27.74 10.28 21.62
CA GLY A 33 26.70 10.40 22.63
C GLY A 33 25.29 10.03 22.16
N ALA A 34 25.16 9.34 21.03
CA ALA A 34 23.87 8.82 20.57
C ALA A 34 23.59 7.44 21.19
N GLU A 35 22.34 7.15 21.49
CA GLU A 35 21.91 5.83 21.98
C GLU A 35 21.92 4.76 20.89
N GLY A 36 21.77 5.18 19.62
CA GLY A 36 21.74 4.31 18.45
C GLY A 36 21.46 5.07 17.16
N ILE A 37 21.12 4.33 16.11
CA ILE A 37 20.76 4.88 14.80
C ILE A 37 19.33 4.45 14.46
N ASN A 38 18.44 5.41 14.31
CA ASN A 38 17.06 5.20 13.87
C ASN A 38 16.97 5.41 12.36
N LEU A 39 16.48 4.41 11.67
CA LEU A 39 16.07 4.50 10.27
C LEU A 39 14.56 4.66 10.22
N LEU A 40 14.09 5.64 9.44
CA LEU A 40 12.68 5.86 9.22
C LEU A 40 12.41 5.96 7.73
N GLY A 41 11.35 5.31 7.28
CA GLY A 41 10.95 5.32 5.90
C GLY A 41 9.99 6.47 5.58
N MET A 42 9.99 6.91 4.32
CA MET A 42 9.04 7.90 3.81
C MET A 42 8.61 7.56 2.40
N CYS A 43 7.37 7.88 2.06
CA CYS A 43 6.77 7.53 0.77
C CYS A 43 6.78 6.02 0.46
N CYS A 44 6.90 5.64 -0.80
CA CYS A 44 6.84 4.25 -1.24
C CYS A 44 7.94 3.38 -0.62
N SER A 45 9.15 3.89 -0.62
CA SER A 45 10.28 3.18 -0.01
C SER A 45 10.06 2.93 1.48
N GLY A 46 9.50 3.92 2.19
CA GLY A 46 9.10 3.74 3.58
C GLY A 46 8.08 2.62 3.76
N ALA A 47 7.05 2.59 2.90
CA ALA A 47 6.03 1.55 2.93
C ALA A 47 6.62 0.15 2.66
N GLU A 48 7.58 0.05 1.74
CA GLU A 48 8.23 -1.21 1.40
C GLU A 48 9.14 -1.71 2.52
N VAL A 49 10.03 -0.87 3.02
CA VAL A 49 10.92 -1.19 4.14
C VAL A 49 10.11 -1.50 5.40
N LEU A 50 9.04 -0.72 5.67
CA LEU A 50 8.14 -0.98 6.79
C LEU A 50 7.55 -2.39 6.72
N SER A 51 7.06 -2.78 5.55
CA SER A 51 6.43 -4.09 5.36
C SER A 51 7.40 -5.26 5.56
N ARG A 52 8.66 -5.11 5.16
CA ARG A 52 9.65 -6.19 5.19
C ARG A 52 10.44 -6.28 6.50
N HIS A 53 10.75 -5.15 7.10
CA HIS A 53 11.70 -5.07 8.22
C HIS A 53 11.14 -4.42 9.48
N GLY A 54 9.87 -4.03 9.48
CA GLY A 54 9.26 -3.35 10.61
C GLY A 54 9.86 -1.96 10.90
N VAL A 55 10.46 -1.32 9.89
CA VAL A 55 11.02 0.03 10.02
C VAL A 55 9.89 1.04 10.14
N PRO A 56 9.93 1.96 11.12
CA PRO A 56 8.89 2.96 11.30
C PRO A 56 8.72 3.86 10.07
N HIS A 57 7.48 4.17 9.74
CA HIS A 57 7.15 5.07 8.65
C HIS A 57 6.95 6.49 9.19
N ALA A 58 7.79 7.43 8.72
CA ALA A 58 7.76 8.83 9.16
C ALA A 58 6.63 9.64 8.50
N GLY A 59 6.16 9.21 7.35
CA GLY A 59 5.10 9.89 6.64
C GLY A 59 5.05 9.60 5.14
N ASN A 60 4.18 10.31 4.45
CA ASN A 60 4.00 10.22 3.00
C ASN A 60 4.50 11.52 2.32
N PHE A 61 4.24 11.67 1.03
CA PHE A 61 4.62 12.84 0.24
C PHE A 61 4.18 14.18 0.88
N MET A 62 3.00 14.24 1.49
CA MET A 62 2.50 15.48 2.11
C MET A 62 3.27 15.88 3.36
N SER A 63 3.83 14.92 4.07
CA SER A 63 4.54 15.15 5.34
C SER A 63 6.06 15.25 5.21
N THR A 64 6.61 15.20 4.00
CA THR A 64 8.07 15.25 3.79
C THR A 64 8.72 16.51 4.39
N GLU A 65 8.09 17.67 4.22
CA GLU A 65 8.57 18.95 4.76
C GLU A 65 8.38 19.00 6.28
N THR A 66 7.23 18.56 6.77
CA THR A 66 6.93 18.62 8.21
C THR A 66 7.85 17.74 9.04
N VAL A 67 8.33 16.63 8.49
CA VAL A 67 9.31 15.78 9.17
C VAL A 67 10.64 16.51 9.37
N LEU A 68 11.12 17.27 8.39
CA LEU A 68 12.35 18.09 8.52
C LEU A 68 12.17 19.21 9.55
N ILE A 69 11.00 19.85 9.56
CA ILE A 69 10.65 20.95 10.49
C ILE A 69 10.70 20.48 11.95
N THR A 70 10.59 19.19 12.24
CA THR A 70 10.77 18.67 13.61
C THR A 70 12.16 18.99 14.20
N GLY A 71 13.16 19.29 13.37
CA GLY A 71 14.55 19.48 13.78
C GLY A 71 15.25 18.21 14.28
N ALA A 72 14.57 17.07 14.21
CA ALA A 72 15.07 15.79 14.73
C ALA A 72 15.86 14.98 13.70
N VAL A 73 15.81 15.33 12.41
CA VAL A 73 16.40 14.57 11.32
C VAL A 73 17.87 14.98 11.10
N ASP A 74 18.79 14.05 11.24
CA ASP A 74 20.23 14.29 11.02
C ASP A 74 20.60 14.17 9.55
N ALA A 75 20.04 13.19 8.85
CA ALA A 75 20.21 13.04 7.42
C ALA A 75 18.91 12.60 6.73
N MET A 76 18.70 13.12 5.52
CA MET A 76 17.68 12.62 4.59
C MET A 76 18.36 12.24 3.29
N ALA A 77 18.17 10.99 2.86
CA ALA A 77 18.65 10.53 1.57
C ALA A 77 17.47 10.22 0.66
N VAL A 78 17.50 10.79 -0.53
CA VAL A 78 16.45 10.66 -1.53
C VAL A 78 16.98 9.99 -2.78
N ASP A 79 16.15 9.19 -3.40
CA ASP A 79 16.49 8.51 -4.66
C ASP A 79 15.78 9.16 -5.86
N VAL A 80 14.71 8.59 -6.35
CA VAL A 80 14.00 9.03 -7.55
C VAL A 80 12.50 9.17 -7.27
N GLN A 81 11.84 10.10 -7.95
CA GLN A 81 10.40 10.41 -7.90
C GLN A 81 9.87 10.91 -6.54
N CYS A 82 8.82 11.70 -6.59
CA CYS A 82 8.10 12.25 -5.43
C CYS A 82 8.97 13.08 -4.48
N ILE A 83 10.03 13.69 -4.97
CA ILE A 83 10.98 14.47 -4.18
C ILE A 83 10.74 15.95 -4.45
N LYS A 84 10.45 16.71 -3.41
CA LYS A 84 10.25 18.15 -3.50
C LYS A 84 11.62 18.86 -3.47
N GLN A 85 11.84 19.80 -4.35
CA GLN A 85 13.06 20.62 -4.36
C GLN A 85 13.18 21.49 -3.10
N SER A 86 12.05 21.90 -2.51
CA SER A 86 12.01 22.66 -1.25
C SER A 86 12.70 21.95 -0.07
N LEU A 87 12.86 20.63 -0.12
CA LEU A 87 13.51 19.84 0.94
C LEU A 87 14.96 20.27 1.17
N GLN A 88 15.68 20.70 0.13
CA GLN A 88 17.05 21.19 0.30
C GLN A 88 17.10 22.46 1.16
N ALA A 89 16.27 23.47 0.83
CA ALA A 89 16.22 24.71 1.59
C ALA A 89 15.79 24.49 3.06
N LEU A 90 14.83 23.61 3.29
CA LEU A 90 14.42 23.21 4.64
C LEU A 90 15.52 22.46 5.38
N SER A 91 16.23 21.59 4.69
CA SER A 91 17.36 20.86 5.27
C SER A 91 18.46 21.81 5.75
N ASP A 92 18.75 22.85 4.98
CA ASP A 92 19.70 23.89 5.38
C ASP A 92 19.22 24.67 6.61
N CYS A 93 17.93 25.06 6.65
CA CYS A 93 17.35 25.78 7.78
C CYS A 93 17.38 24.98 9.08
N TYR A 94 17.01 23.70 9.02
CA TYR A 94 16.90 22.83 10.21
C TYR A 94 18.16 22.03 10.46
N GLY A 95 19.12 22.12 9.57
CA GLY A 95 20.44 21.53 9.73
C GLY A 95 20.45 20.03 9.46
N THR A 96 19.53 19.51 8.69
CA THR A 96 19.56 18.15 8.16
C THR A 96 20.58 18.04 7.03
N LYS A 97 21.37 16.98 6.97
CA LYS A 97 22.20 16.72 5.81
C LYS A 97 21.36 16.06 4.72
N PHE A 98 21.28 16.68 3.55
CA PHE A 98 20.43 16.23 2.46
C PHE A 98 21.26 15.60 1.34
N PHE A 99 20.88 14.40 0.90
CA PHE A 99 21.60 13.64 -0.12
C PHE A 99 20.66 13.23 -1.25
N THR A 100 21.11 13.37 -2.48
CA THR A 100 20.53 12.72 -3.65
C THR A 100 21.37 11.52 -4.07
N THR A 101 20.75 10.42 -4.49
CA THR A 101 21.47 9.16 -4.76
C THR A 101 21.24 8.62 -6.17
N ASN A 102 20.25 9.14 -6.89
CA ASN A 102 19.95 8.71 -8.25
C ASN A 102 20.34 9.81 -9.26
N PRO A 103 21.05 9.48 -10.36
CA PRO A 103 21.49 10.48 -11.35
C PRO A 103 20.35 11.23 -12.04
N ARG A 104 19.12 10.74 -11.97
CA ARG A 104 17.91 11.41 -12.50
C ARG A 104 17.26 12.38 -11.54
N ALA A 105 17.73 12.47 -10.31
CA ALA A 105 17.15 13.29 -9.25
C ALA A 105 18.21 14.17 -8.56
N HIS A 106 18.95 14.92 -9.34
CA HIS A 106 19.85 15.95 -8.82
C HIS A 106 19.05 17.16 -8.35
N ILE A 107 19.36 17.64 -7.14
CA ILE A 107 18.79 18.86 -6.57
C ILE A 107 19.93 19.81 -6.27
N GLU A 108 19.81 21.04 -6.71
CA GLU A 108 20.81 22.07 -6.48
C GLU A 108 21.01 22.31 -4.97
N GLY A 109 22.27 22.37 -4.55
CA GLY A 109 22.65 22.49 -3.14
C GLY A 109 22.73 21.16 -2.37
N ALA A 110 22.10 20.08 -2.85
CA ALA A 110 22.22 18.77 -2.23
C ALA A 110 23.55 18.10 -2.54
N GLU A 111 24.08 17.34 -1.59
CA GLU A 111 25.23 16.47 -1.86
C GLU A 111 24.79 15.24 -2.64
N HIS A 112 25.35 15.02 -3.82
CA HIS A 112 25.07 13.84 -4.62
C HIS A 112 26.05 12.70 -4.31
N ILE A 113 25.51 11.50 -4.02
CA ILE A 113 26.28 10.28 -3.83
C ILE A 113 25.60 9.20 -4.65
N GLU A 114 26.10 8.94 -5.85
CA GLU A 114 25.51 7.96 -6.74
C GLU A 114 25.42 6.58 -6.07
N PHE A 115 24.24 5.99 -6.09
CA PHE A 115 24.01 4.65 -5.61
C PHE A 115 24.37 3.63 -6.70
N ASN A 116 25.12 2.61 -6.32
CA ASN A 116 25.52 1.53 -7.22
C ASN A 116 25.04 0.19 -6.64
N ASP A 117 24.16 -0.49 -7.35
CA ASP A 117 23.58 -1.75 -6.93
C ASP A 117 24.63 -2.87 -6.70
N HIS A 118 25.73 -2.86 -7.46
CA HIS A 118 26.81 -3.83 -7.31
C HIS A 118 27.74 -3.52 -6.12
N LYS A 119 27.77 -2.27 -5.69
CA LYS A 119 28.60 -1.79 -4.57
C LYS A 119 27.80 -0.79 -3.73
N PRO A 120 26.76 -1.25 -3.02
CA PRO A 120 25.83 -0.34 -2.35
C PRO A 120 26.40 0.32 -1.08
N ARG A 121 27.24 -0.38 -0.32
CA ARG A 121 27.76 0.06 0.98
C ARG A 121 28.50 1.41 0.97
N PRO A 122 29.35 1.74 0.01
CA PRO A 122 30.02 3.05 0.00
C PRO A 122 29.05 4.24 0.04
N CYS A 123 27.93 4.18 -0.67
CA CYS A 123 26.89 5.21 -0.65
C CYS A 123 26.17 5.23 0.72
N THR A 124 25.66 4.07 1.15
CA THR A 124 24.83 3.99 2.35
C THR A 124 25.61 4.25 3.64
N ASP A 125 26.84 3.77 3.75
CA ASP A 125 27.72 4.04 4.90
C ASP A 125 28.11 5.51 4.99
N LYS A 126 28.36 6.18 3.85
CA LYS A 126 28.69 7.61 3.84
C LYS A 126 27.52 8.44 4.40
N VAL A 127 26.29 8.15 4.01
CA VAL A 127 25.11 8.83 4.56
C VAL A 127 25.01 8.65 6.08
N VAL A 128 25.23 7.43 6.57
CA VAL A 128 25.18 7.14 8.02
C VAL A 128 26.29 7.92 8.75
N LYS A 129 27.52 7.92 8.25
CA LYS A 129 28.64 8.68 8.85
C LYS A 129 28.37 10.18 8.90
N GLU A 130 27.84 10.74 7.84
CA GLU A 130 27.50 12.18 7.82
C GLU A 130 26.35 12.49 8.79
N ALA A 131 25.37 11.58 8.95
CA ALA A 131 24.31 11.71 9.94
C ALA A 131 24.88 11.70 11.37
N ILE A 132 25.84 10.81 11.68
CA ILE A 132 26.53 10.75 12.98
C ILE A 132 27.27 12.05 13.28
N LYS A 133 28.01 12.60 12.29
CA LYS A 133 28.68 13.90 12.43
C LYS A 133 27.68 15.02 12.71
N ARG A 134 26.54 14.96 12.04
CA ARG A 134 25.48 15.97 12.18
C ARG A 134 24.81 15.92 13.54
N PHE A 135 24.56 14.74 14.07
CA PHE A 135 23.97 14.53 15.41
C PHE A 135 24.69 15.33 16.50
N LYS A 136 26.02 15.29 16.49
CA LYS A 136 26.86 16.04 17.44
C LYS A 136 26.68 17.56 17.34
N ASN A 137 26.30 18.06 16.17
CA ASN A 137 26.21 19.47 15.84
C ASN A 137 24.75 19.96 15.66
N ARG A 138 23.78 19.25 16.20
CA ARG A 138 22.37 19.69 16.17
C ARG A 138 22.24 21.06 16.81
N LYS A 139 21.61 21.99 16.08
CA LYS A 139 21.37 23.36 16.53
C LYS A 139 19.87 23.68 16.65
N ALA A 140 19.03 22.94 15.94
CA ALA A 140 17.60 23.18 15.93
C ALA A 140 16.94 22.71 17.22
N LYS A 141 15.91 23.41 17.66
CA LYS A 141 15.00 22.93 18.71
C LYS A 141 14.22 21.77 18.15
N ILE A 142 14.26 20.64 18.86
CA ILE A 142 13.53 19.44 18.46
C ILE A 142 12.08 19.53 18.98
N VAL A 143 11.12 19.37 18.05
CA VAL A 143 9.70 19.33 18.35
C VAL A 143 9.09 18.12 17.62
N ILE A 144 8.89 17.02 18.32
CA ILE A 144 8.30 15.80 17.78
C ILE A 144 6.87 15.66 18.33
N PRO A 145 5.86 15.53 17.46
CA PRO A 145 4.50 15.24 17.90
C PRO A 145 4.44 13.92 18.69
N GLN A 146 3.68 13.89 19.76
CA GLN A 146 3.56 12.71 20.63
C GLN A 146 2.53 11.69 20.10
N ASN A 147 1.66 12.10 19.19
CA ASN A 147 0.62 11.24 18.62
C ASN A 147 1.25 10.17 17.72
N LYS A 148 0.89 8.93 18.00
CA LYS A 148 1.32 7.77 17.21
C LYS A 148 0.09 7.05 16.68
N SER A 149 0.15 6.56 15.45
CA SER A 149 -0.85 5.68 14.87
C SER A 149 -0.21 4.32 14.59
N LEU A 150 -0.92 3.25 14.89
CA LEU A 150 -0.50 1.90 14.58
C LEU A 150 -1.26 1.40 13.35
N GLY A 151 -0.60 0.67 12.50
CA GLY A 151 -1.18 -0.02 11.37
C GLY A 151 -0.47 -1.35 11.15
N ILE A 152 -1.21 -2.36 10.71
CA ILE A 152 -0.63 -3.64 10.32
C ILE A 152 -0.35 -3.60 8.83
N HIS A 153 0.87 -3.97 8.47
CA HIS A 153 1.39 -3.97 7.10
C HIS A 153 2.05 -5.30 6.76
N GLY A 154 2.44 -5.49 5.51
CA GLY A 154 3.17 -6.68 5.07
C GLY A 154 2.29 -7.80 4.53
N PHE A 155 1.05 -7.49 4.14
CA PHE A 155 0.13 -8.44 3.51
C PHE A 155 0.53 -8.71 2.05
N SER A 156 1.68 -9.36 1.82
CA SER A 156 2.04 -9.82 0.47
C SER A 156 1.05 -10.87 -0.03
N HIS A 157 1.05 -11.14 -1.33
CA HIS A 157 0.18 -12.18 -1.90
C HIS A 157 0.48 -13.56 -1.29
N GLU A 158 1.73 -13.85 -0.96
CA GLU A 158 2.14 -15.07 -0.27
C GLU A 158 1.60 -15.13 1.16
N TYR A 159 1.66 -13.98 1.89
CA TYR A 159 1.16 -13.92 3.25
C TYR A 159 -0.37 -14.01 3.31
N ILE A 160 -1.08 -13.41 2.37
CA ILE A 160 -2.54 -13.55 2.25
C ILE A 160 -2.92 -15.02 2.04
N ASN A 161 -2.22 -15.70 1.14
CA ASN A 161 -2.37 -17.13 0.89
C ASN A 161 -2.16 -17.96 2.17
N TYR A 162 -1.10 -17.68 2.91
CA TYR A 162 -0.79 -18.34 4.18
C TYR A 162 -1.81 -18.02 5.27
N MET A 163 -2.15 -16.75 5.46
CA MET A 163 -3.05 -16.29 6.51
C MET A 163 -4.46 -16.87 6.35
N LEU A 164 -4.99 -16.91 5.14
CA LEU A 164 -6.33 -17.43 4.87
C LEU A 164 -6.37 -18.95 4.76
N GLY A 165 -5.34 -19.57 4.19
CA GLY A 165 -5.29 -21.01 3.95
C GLY A 165 -4.64 -21.84 5.07
N GLY A 166 -3.94 -21.17 6.01
CA GLY A 166 -3.21 -21.81 7.11
C GLY A 166 -1.89 -22.45 6.70
N THR A 167 -1.12 -22.91 7.69
CA THR A 167 0.28 -23.38 7.52
C THR A 167 0.42 -24.57 6.57
N PHE A 168 -0.54 -25.49 6.57
CA PHE A 168 -0.44 -26.74 5.81
C PHE A 168 -1.16 -26.71 4.47
N ARG A 169 -2.02 -25.71 4.24
CA ARG A 169 -2.87 -25.60 3.06
C ARG A 169 -2.93 -24.16 2.55
N ALA A 170 -1.78 -23.49 2.49
CA ALA A 170 -1.70 -22.15 1.91
C ALA A 170 -2.45 -22.13 0.57
N SER A 171 -3.54 -21.37 0.51
CA SER A 171 -4.49 -21.40 -0.61
C SER A 171 -5.40 -20.18 -0.59
N TYR A 172 -5.79 -19.71 -1.77
CA TYR A 172 -6.83 -18.69 -1.93
C TYR A 172 -8.27 -19.24 -1.83
N VAL A 173 -8.46 -20.56 -1.66
CA VAL A 173 -9.80 -21.17 -1.50
C VAL A 173 -10.64 -20.46 -0.44
N PRO A 174 -10.16 -20.19 0.79
CA PRO A 174 -10.97 -19.51 1.78
C PRO A 174 -11.38 -18.09 1.38
N LEU A 175 -10.57 -17.36 0.63
CA LEU A 175 -10.93 -16.05 0.11
C LEU A 175 -12.02 -16.18 -0.96
N ASN A 176 -11.82 -17.08 -1.94
CA ASN A 176 -12.79 -17.30 -3.00
C ASN A 176 -14.13 -17.78 -2.43
N ASP A 177 -14.12 -18.70 -1.47
CA ASP A 177 -15.34 -19.22 -0.81
C ASP A 177 -16.09 -18.11 -0.06
N ASN A 178 -15.37 -17.22 0.65
CA ASN A 178 -16.01 -16.09 1.32
C ASN A 178 -16.61 -15.08 0.33
N ILE A 179 -16.02 -14.93 -0.86
CA ILE A 179 -16.58 -14.12 -1.94
C ILE A 179 -17.81 -14.82 -2.55
N ILE A 180 -17.72 -16.10 -2.85
CA ILE A 180 -18.82 -16.91 -3.42
C ILE A 180 -20.02 -16.92 -2.47
N ASN A 181 -19.77 -17.09 -1.17
CA ASN A 181 -20.81 -17.16 -0.14
C ASN A 181 -21.38 -15.77 0.27
N GLY A 182 -20.84 -14.68 -0.27
CA GLY A 182 -21.36 -13.33 -0.04
C GLY A 182 -20.87 -12.65 1.24
N ARG A 183 -20.04 -13.29 2.08
CA ARG A 183 -19.44 -12.64 3.26
C ARG A 183 -18.49 -11.53 2.87
N ILE A 184 -17.69 -11.74 1.82
CA ILE A 184 -16.92 -10.71 1.16
C ILE A 184 -17.60 -10.44 -0.17
N ARG A 185 -18.08 -9.22 -0.36
CA ARG A 185 -18.72 -8.82 -1.63
C ARG A 185 -17.74 -8.88 -2.81
N GLY A 186 -16.50 -8.52 -2.57
CA GLY A 186 -15.42 -8.51 -3.53
C GLY A 186 -14.19 -7.83 -2.95
N VAL A 187 -13.18 -7.59 -3.77
CA VAL A 187 -11.93 -6.96 -3.33
C VAL A 187 -11.70 -5.65 -4.08
N ALA A 188 -11.32 -4.60 -3.36
CA ALA A 188 -10.97 -3.31 -3.92
C ALA A 188 -9.50 -2.97 -3.67
N GLY A 189 -8.75 -2.67 -4.74
CA GLY A 189 -7.41 -2.08 -4.65
C GLY A 189 -7.52 -0.56 -4.58
N VAL A 190 -7.37 0.05 -3.37
CA VAL A 190 -7.36 1.50 -3.22
C VAL A 190 -5.91 1.95 -3.08
N VAL A 191 -5.36 2.49 -4.14
CA VAL A 191 -3.92 2.77 -4.28
C VAL A 191 -3.67 4.23 -4.63
N GLY A 192 -2.44 4.58 -4.94
CA GLY A 192 -2.08 5.88 -5.48
C GLY A 192 -1.41 6.81 -4.49
N CYS A 193 -1.28 8.05 -4.93
CA CYS A 193 -0.63 9.11 -4.19
C CYS A 193 -1.63 9.78 -3.25
N ARG A 194 -1.10 10.57 -2.34
CA ARG A 194 -1.87 11.50 -1.54
C ARG A 194 -1.31 12.88 -1.75
N VAL A 195 -2.09 13.76 -2.33
CA VAL A 195 -1.63 15.07 -2.79
C VAL A 195 -2.31 16.23 -2.07
N ARG A 196 -3.61 16.12 -1.77
CA ARG A 196 -4.40 17.22 -1.22
C ARG A 196 -5.05 16.91 0.12
N HIS A 197 -5.84 15.84 0.20
CA HIS A 197 -6.74 15.63 1.35
C HIS A 197 -6.71 14.19 1.86
N ASP A 198 -6.50 14.01 3.18
CA ASP A 198 -6.57 12.70 3.84
C ASP A 198 -7.96 12.06 3.69
N TYR A 199 -9.02 12.85 3.74
CA TYR A 199 -10.39 12.36 3.82
C TYR A 199 -10.83 11.56 2.57
N VAL A 200 -10.35 11.89 1.39
CA VAL A 200 -10.80 11.22 0.15
C VAL A 200 -10.57 9.72 0.20
N HIS A 201 -9.36 9.29 0.56
CA HIS A 201 -9.06 7.86 0.71
C HIS A 201 -9.79 7.24 1.90
N VAL A 202 -9.92 7.97 3.00
CA VAL A 202 -10.55 7.48 4.23
C VAL A 202 -12.05 7.24 4.01
N GLU A 203 -12.77 8.21 3.43
CA GLU A 203 -14.22 8.07 3.19
C GLU A 203 -14.52 7.02 2.10
N LEU A 204 -13.73 6.96 1.03
CA LEU A 204 -13.82 5.90 0.04
C LEU A 204 -13.70 4.52 0.69
N VAL A 205 -12.67 4.32 1.50
CA VAL A 205 -12.40 3.02 2.13
C VAL A 205 -13.47 2.66 3.15
N LYS A 206 -13.94 3.62 3.96
CA LYS A 206 -15.05 3.39 4.89
C LYS A 206 -16.31 2.93 4.18
N GLU A 207 -16.67 3.56 3.05
CA GLU A 207 -17.85 3.19 2.31
C GLU A 207 -17.69 1.79 1.67
N LEU A 208 -16.50 1.45 1.18
CA LEU A 208 -16.21 0.11 0.64
C LEU A 208 -16.33 -0.99 1.72
N ILE A 209 -15.65 -0.84 2.86
CA ILE A 209 -15.68 -1.87 3.92
C ILE A 209 -17.07 -2.03 4.53
N LYS A 210 -17.84 -0.93 4.68
CA LYS A 210 -19.23 -0.95 5.13
C LYS A 210 -20.13 -1.77 4.20
N ASN A 211 -19.77 -1.91 2.95
CA ASN A 211 -20.46 -2.70 1.95
C ASN A 211 -19.80 -4.07 1.70
N ASP A 212 -19.12 -4.63 2.70
CA ASP A 212 -18.45 -5.94 2.66
C ASP A 212 -17.37 -6.09 1.60
N VAL A 213 -16.76 -4.99 1.15
CA VAL A 213 -15.64 -5.02 0.21
C VAL A 213 -14.33 -5.04 0.99
N LEU A 214 -13.54 -6.11 0.85
CA LEU A 214 -12.19 -6.18 1.41
C LEU A 214 -11.28 -5.22 0.65
N VAL A 215 -10.54 -4.38 1.36
CA VAL A 215 -9.65 -3.39 0.74
C VAL A 215 -8.20 -3.82 0.83
N VAL A 216 -7.49 -3.79 -0.30
CA VAL A 216 -6.03 -3.91 -0.36
C VAL A 216 -5.42 -2.55 -0.73
N GLN A 217 -4.29 -2.24 -0.12
CA GLN A 217 -3.73 -0.89 -0.14
C GLN A 217 -2.23 -0.90 -0.43
N THR A 218 -1.76 0.05 -1.23
CA THR A 218 -0.34 0.30 -1.48
C THR A 218 -0.02 1.80 -1.51
N GLY A 219 1.22 2.14 -1.24
CA GLY A 219 1.75 3.48 -1.43
C GLY A 219 1.37 4.50 -0.35
N CYS A 220 1.36 5.77 -0.72
CA CYS A 220 1.28 6.89 0.24
C CYS A 220 -0.04 6.99 1.02
N SER A 221 -1.13 6.50 0.46
CA SER A 221 -2.46 6.54 1.08
C SER A 221 -2.56 5.66 2.33
N GLN A 222 -1.69 4.66 2.51
CA GLN A 222 -1.64 3.84 3.73
C GLN A 222 -1.50 4.67 5.00
N ILE A 223 -0.72 5.75 4.96
CA ILE A 223 -0.53 6.61 6.14
C ILE A 223 -1.84 7.27 6.56
N SER A 224 -2.67 7.70 5.61
CA SER A 224 -3.98 8.28 5.90
C SER A 224 -4.91 7.26 6.54
N LEU A 225 -4.92 6.03 6.03
CA LEU A 225 -5.74 4.94 6.56
C LEU A 225 -5.25 4.45 7.93
N ALA A 226 -3.93 4.37 8.14
CA ALA A 226 -3.35 4.04 9.44
C ALA A 226 -3.69 5.11 10.50
N LYS A 227 -3.60 6.41 10.13
CA LYS A 227 -4.00 7.53 10.99
C LYS A 227 -5.49 7.50 11.34
N ALA A 228 -6.35 7.06 10.41
CA ALA A 228 -7.78 6.87 10.62
C ALA A 228 -8.10 5.59 11.40
N GLY A 229 -7.11 4.77 11.74
CA GLY A 229 -7.29 3.52 12.49
C GLY A 229 -7.85 2.35 11.66
N LEU A 230 -7.98 2.50 10.34
CA LEU A 230 -8.59 1.49 9.47
C LEU A 230 -7.72 0.25 9.20
N MET A 231 -6.43 0.33 9.51
CA MET A 231 -5.45 -0.74 9.28
C MET A 231 -5.13 -1.53 10.57
N LYS A 232 -6.12 -1.70 11.44
CA LYS A 232 -6.07 -2.51 12.66
C LYS A 232 -7.23 -3.50 12.70
N PRO A 233 -7.12 -4.65 13.36
CA PRO A 233 -8.22 -5.59 13.52
C PRO A 233 -9.48 -4.94 14.11
N ASP A 234 -9.34 -4.04 15.08
CA ASP A 234 -10.46 -3.31 15.71
C ASP A 234 -11.32 -2.52 14.70
N ALA A 235 -10.79 -2.24 13.51
CA ALA A 235 -11.55 -1.56 12.47
C ALA A 235 -12.62 -2.44 11.81
N SER A 236 -12.65 -3.73 12.11
CA SER A 236 -13.68 -4.67 11.64
C SER A 236 -15.08 -4.21 12.00
N VAL A 237 -15.27 -3.54 13.14
CA VAL A 237 -16.55 -2.98 13.58
C VAL A 237 -17.14 -1.91 12.64
N LEU A 238 -16.35 -1.39 11.71
CA LEU A 238 -16.77 -0.42 10.68
C LEU A 238 -17.17 -1.11 9.37
N ALA A 239 -16.90 -2.41 9.25
CA ALA A 239 -17.23 -3.20 8.08
C ALA A 239 -18.70 -3.63 8.09
N GLY A 240 -19.19 -4.10 6.96
CA GLY A 240 -20.47 -4.81 6.92
C GLY A 240 -20.37 -6.15 7.65
N ASP A 241 -21.51 -6.74 7.96
CA ASP A 241 -21.60 -7.93 8.84
C ASP A 241 -20.76 -9.12 8.30
N GLY A 242 -20.74 -9.32 6.99
CA GLY A 242 -20.01 -10.42 6.37
C GLY A 242 -18.50 -10.24 6.44
N LEU A 243 -18.00 -9.07 6.07
CA LEU A 243 -16.57 -8.76 6.15
C LEU A 243 -16.09 -8.67 7.60
N GLN A 244 -16.91 -8.12 8.51
CA GLN A 244 -16.60 -8.08 9.94
C GLN A 244 -16.37 -9.49 10.48
N GLU A 245 -17.26 -10.42 10.19
CA GLU A 245 -17.13 -11.80 10.61
C GLU A 245 -15.84 -12.47 10.14
N VAL A 246 -15.48 -12.26 8.85
CA VAL A 246 -14.22 -12.79 8.30
C VAL A 246 -13.03 -12.18 9.00
N CYS A 247 -13.02 -10.87 9.21
CA CYS A 247 -11.94 -10.15 9.90
C CYS A 247 -11.75 -10.66 11.33
N GLU A 248 -12.83 -10.85 12.08
CA GLU A 248 -12.78 -11.35 13.47
C GLU A 248 -12.33 -12.81 13.54
N THR A 249 -12.81 -13.65 12.62
CA THR A 249 -12.43 -15.07 12.56
C THR A 249 -10.94 -15.25 12.26
N VAL A 250 -10.38 -14.44 11.37
CA VAL A 250 -8.98 -14.53 10.95
C VAL A 250 -8.05 -13.69 11.83
N GLY A 251 -8.59 -12.69 12.52
CA GLY A 251 -7.82 -11.71 13.28
C GLY A 251 -7.12 -10.67 12.40
N MET A 252 -7.74 -10.30 11.28
CA MET A 252 -7.17 -9.35 10.30
C MET A 252 -7.94 -8.02 10.24
N PRO A 253 -7.30 -6.93 9.81
CA PRO A 253 -8.01 -5.69 9.52
C PRO A 253 -8.82 -5.80 8.21
N PRO A 254 -9.88 -4.98 8.02
CA PRO A 254 -10.63 -4.91 6.77
C PRO A 254 -9.84 -4.22 5.64
N VAL A 255 -8.70 -3.63 5.96
CA VAL A 255 -7.79 -2.95 5.04
C VAL A 255 -6.39 -3.54 5.16
N LEU A 256 -5.92 -4.20 4.11
CA LEU A 256 -4.64 -4.89 4.07
C LEU A 256 -3.57 -4.03 3.40
N GLY A 257 -2.55 -3.61 4.15
CA GLY A 257 -1.40 -2.87 3.62
C GLY A 257 -0.37 -3.79 2.97
N LEU A 258 -0.26 -3.75 1.64
CA LEU A 258 0.64 -4.64 0.89
C LEU A 258 2.07 -4.10 0.75
N GLY A 259 2.26 -2.79 0.83
CA GLY A 259 3.57 -2.17 0.69
C GLY A 259 3.60 -0.91 -0.16
N SER A 260 4.57 -0.77 -1.05
CA SER A 260 4.80 0.39 -1.89
C SER A 260 4.00 0.38 -3.20
N CYS A 261 4.14 1.44 -4.02
CA CYS A 261 3.52 1.48 -5.34
C CYS A 261 4.06 0.38 -6.29
N VAL A 262 5.29 -0.11 -6.10
CA VAL A 262 5.82 -1.23 -6.89
C VAL A 262 5.14 -2.55 -6.53
N ASP A 263 4.61 -2.66 -5.32
CA ASP A 263 3.88 -3.84 -4.85
C ASP A 263 2.45 -3.96 -5.44
N ASN A 264 2.01 -3.02 -6.29
CA ASN A 264 0.79 -3.19 -7.08
C ASN A 264 0.83 -4.44 -7.97
N SER A 265 2.01 -4.87 -8.40
CA SER A 265 2.20 -6.16 -9.08
C SER A 265 1.74 -7.35 -8.24
N ARG A 266 1.91 -7.28 -6.91
CA ARG A 266 1.47 -8.33 -5.97
C ARG A 266 -0.05 -8.44 -5.90
N ILE A 267 -0.77 -7.33 -6.09
CA ILE A 267 -2.24 -7.34 -6.19
C ILE A 267 -2.68 -8.14 -7.41
N LEU A 268 -2.05 -7.92 -8.56
CA LEU A 268 -2.39 -8.67 -9.78
C LEU A 268 -1.96 -10.15 -9.70
N ILE A 269 -0.86 -10.45 -9.01
CA ILE A 269 -0.49 -11.85 -8.73
C ILE A 269 -1.57 -12.50 -7.86
N ALA A 270 -2.06 -11.82 -6.81
CA ALA A 270 -3.15 -12.32 -5.99
C ALA A 270 -4.42 -12.56 -6.81
N CYS A 271 -4.78 -11.64 -7.71
CA CYS A 271 -5.90 -11.84 -8.65
C CYS A 271 -5.69 -13.08 -9.53
N ALA A 272 -4.49 -13.28 -10.08
CA ALA A 272 -4.17 -14.45 -10.87
C ALA A 272 -4.27 -15.76 -10.06
N GLU A 273 -3.81 -15.76 -8.81
CA GLU A 273 -3.97 -16.90 -7.90
C GLU A 273 -5.45 -17.16 -7.52
N MET A 274 -6.28 -16.13 -7.37
CA MET A 274 -7.73 -16.29 -7.19
C MET A 274 -8.36 -17.00 -8.39
N VAL A 275 -8.02 -16.59 -9.62
CA VAL A 275 -8.48 -17.26 -10.86
C VAL A 275 -8.02 -18.70 -10.90
N LYS A 276 -6.73 -18.96 -10.67
CA LYS A 276 -6.15 -20.29 -10.67
C LYS A 276 -6.77 -21.22 -9.63
N THR A 277 -7.15 -20.69 -8.49
CA THR A 277 -7.85 -21.41 -7.42
C THR A 277 -9.25 -21.85 -7.88
N GLY A 278 -9.90 -21.08 -8.74
CA GLY A 278 -11.18 -21.39 -9.36
C GLY A 278 -12.39 -20.88 -8.60
N GLY A 279 -13.57 -21.05 -9.21
CA GLY A 279 -14.87 -20.64 -8.67
C GLY A 279 -15.25 -19.18 -8.92
N LEU A 280 -14.36 -18.34 -9.43
CA LEU A 280 -14.58 -16.92 -9.69
C LEU A 280 -14.30 -16.51 -11.15
N GLY A 281 -14.49 -17.40 -12.10
CA GLY A 281 -14.28 -17.16 -13.53
C GLY A 281 -12.95 -17.71 -14.05
N GLU A 282 -12.61 -17.39 -15.28
CA GLU A 282 -11.44 -17.92 -16.00
C GLU A 282 -10.31 -16.90 -16.18
N THR A 283 -10.62 -15.62 -16.02
CA THR A 283 -9.68 -14.51 -16.19
C THR A 283 -9.79 -13.49 -15.06
N ILE A 284 -8.78 -12.62 -14.90
CA ILE A 284 -8.84 -11.51 -13.95
C ILE A 284 -10.03 -10.60 -14.23
N ALA A 285 -10.43 -10.46 -15.50
CA ALA A 285 -11.57 -9.63 -15.89
C ALA A 285 -12.93 -10.16 -15.37
N ASP A 286 -13.00 -11.44 -15.00
CA ASP A 286 -14.22 -12.04 -14.46
C ASP A 286 -14.37 -11.83 -12.95
N LEU A 287 -13.26 -11.58 -12.26
CA LEU A 287 -13.25 -11.44 -10.81
C LEU A 287 -14.12 -10.28 -10.32
N PRO A 288 -14.81 -10.42 -9.17
CA PRO A 288 -15.50 -9.32 -8.51
C PRO A 288 -14.50 -8.39 -7.80
N VAL A 289 -13.68 -7.72 -8.58
CA VAL A 289 -12.65 -6.81 -8.09
C VAL A 289 -12.71 -5.46 -8.81
N ALA A 290 -12.28 -4.41 -8.13
CA ALA A 290 -12.14 -3.08 -8.70
C ALA A 290 -10.90 -2.37 -8.15
N GLY A 291 -10.36 -1.41 -8.90
CA GLY A 291 -9.25 -0.56 -8.48
C GLY A 291 -9.66 0.90 -8.36
N ALA A 292 -8.98 1.64 -7.50
CA ALA A 292 -9.11 3.09 -7.43
C ALA A 292 -7.76 3.76 -7.18
N ALA A 293 -7.56 4.91 -7.83
CA ALA A 293 -6.51 5.87 -7.53
C ALA A 293 -7.15 7.26 -7.32
N PRO A 294 -7.68 7.54 -6.11
CA PRO A 294 -8.40 8.79 -5.82
C PRO A 294 -7.56 10.03 -6.07
N GLU A 295 -6.29 9.94 -5.79
CA GLU A 295 -5.30 10.99 -6.07
C GLU A 295 -4.05 10.39 -6.70
N TRP A 296 -3.42 11.14 -7.59
CA TRP A 296 -2.13 10.77 -8.16
C TRP A 296 -1.30 12.03 -8.45
N MET A 297 0.03 11.87 -8.47
CA MET A 297 0.96 12.97 -8.58
C MET A 297 1.92 12.83 -9.76
N SER A 298 2.22 11.62 -10.17
CA SER A 298 3.19 11.35 -11.24
C SER A 298 2.62 10.43 -12.30
N GLU A 299 3.20 10.47 -13.49
CA GLU A 299 2.92 9.58 -14.62
C GLU A 299 3.03 8.10 -14.27
N LYS A 300 3.78 7.75 -13.21
CA LYS A 300 3.83 6.38 -12.70
C LYS A 300 2.46 5.85 -12.29
N ALA A 301 1.63 6.67 -11.67
CA ALA A 301 0.28 6.26 -11.29
C ALA A 301 -0.59 5.96 -12.52
N ILE A 302 -0.43 6.72 -13.59
CA ILE A 302 -1.12 6.48 -14.88
C ILE A 302 -0.62 5.17 -15.50
N SER A 303 0.70 4.95 -15.51
CA SER A 303 1.29 3.72 -16.05
C SER A 303 0.84 2.47 -15.28
N ILE A 304 0.77 2.55 -13.95
CA ILE A 304 0.25 1.47 -13.11
C ILE A 304 -1.25 1.26 -13.39
N GLY A 305 -2.04 2.33 -13.47
CA GLY A 305 -3.46 2.22 -13.81
C GLY A 305 -3.69 1.59 -15.18
N GLN A 306 -2.89 1.96 -16.19
CA GLN A 306 -2.93 1.35 -17.52
C GLN A 306 -2.60 -0.16 -17.45
N TYR A 307 -1.59 -0.53 -16.69
CA TYR A 307 -1.24 -1.94 -16.45
C TYR A 307 -2.40 -2.71 -15.80
N VAL A 308 -3.03 -2.14 -14.78
CA VAL A 308 -4.16 -2.77 -14.06
C VAL A 308 -5.39 -2.90 -14.97
N VAL A 309 -5.71 -1.86 -15.74
CA VAL A 309 -6.81 -1.88 -16.73
C VAL A 309 -6.52 -2.88 -17.85
N ALA A 310 -5.28 -2.92 -18.36
CA ALA A 310 -4.88 -3.90 -19.37
C ALA A 310 -4.95 -5.35 -18.84
N SER A 311 -4.85 -5.55 -17.53
CA SER A 311 -5.00 -6.87 -16.88
C SER A 311 -6.47 -7.28 -16.65
N GLY A 312 -7.46 -6.44 -17.02
CA GLY A 312 -8.87 -6.77 -16.92
C GLY A 312 -9.64 -6.09 -15.78
N VAL A 313 -8.99 -5.24 -14.97
CA VAL A 313 -9.62 -4.64 -13.80
C VAL A 313 -10.25 -3.28 -14.13
N TYR A 314 -11.50 -3.05 -13.71
CA TYR A 314 -12.11 -1.72 -13.70
C TYR A 314 -11.40 -0.82 -12.69
N THR A 315 -10.89 0.33 -13.13
CA THR A 315 -10.11 1.24 -12.29
C THR A 315 -10.66 2.66 -12.33
N VAL A 316 -11.01 3.20 -11.16
CA VAL A 316 -11.58 4.55 -11.01
C VAL A 316 -10.49 5.51 -10.55
N PHE A 317 -10.34 6.62 -11.28
CA PHE A 317 -9.42 7.70 -10.96
C PHE A 317 -10.18 8.91 -10.42
N GLY A 318 -9.65 9.58 -9.40
CA GLY A 318 -10.20 10.81 -8.85
C GLY A 318 -9.79 12.07 -9.63
N VAL A 319 -8.75 11.94 -10.46
CA VAL A 319 -8.25 13.01 -11.33
C VAL A 319 -7.99 12.45 -12.72
N THR A 320 -8.52 13.10 -13.74
CA THR A 320 -8.30 12.71 -15.12
C THR A 320 -6.85 12.93 -15.55
N PHE A 321 -6.38 12.15 -16.49
CA PHE A 321 -5.09 12.37 -17.14
C PHE A 321 -5.26 12.99 -18.54
N PRO A 322 -4.21 13.63 -19.10
CA PRO A 322 -4.33 14.51 -20.25
C PRO A 322 -4.46 13.75 -21.58
N THR A 323 -5.60 13.08 -21.81
CA THR A 323 -5.90 12.39 -23.07
C THR A 323 -7.02 13.06 -23.86
N ILE A 324 -7.55 14.19 -23.39
CA ILE A 324 -8.73 14.86 -23.92
C ILE A 324 -8.49 15.47 -25.32
N ALA A 325 -7.24 15.75 -25.66
CA ALA A 325 -6.89 16.42 -26.91
C ALA A 325 -7.12 15.59 -28.17
N GLU A 326 -7.15 14.24 -28.07
CA GLU A 326 -7.39 13.35 -29.19
C GLU A 326 -8.60 12.44 -28.91
N THR A 327 -9.72 12.75 -29.56
CA THR A 327 -11.01 12.10 -29.29
C THR A 327 -11.09 10.62 -29.62
N LYS A 328 -10.36 10.16 -30.66
CA LYS A 328 -10.33 8.74 -31.03
C LYS A 328 -9.55 7.91 -30.00
N PHE A 329 -8.39 8.43 -29.57
CA PHE A 329 -7.58 7.79 -28.56
C PHE A 329 -8.31 7.77 -27.21
N HIS A 330 -8.96 8.88 -26.85
CA HIS A 330 -9.79 8.95 -25.67
C HIS A 330 -10.89 7.87 -25.67
N LYS A 331 -11.68 7.79 -26.76
CA LYS A 331 -12.71 6.76 -26.90
C LYS A 331 -12.14 5.34 -26.84
N LEU A 332 -10.98 5.11 -27.44
CA LEU A 332 -10.32 3.80 -27.36
C LEU A 332 -10.01 3.42 -25.91
N LEU A 333 -9.42 4.34 -25.16
CA LEU A 333 -9.06 4.08 -23.75
C LEU A 333 -10.28 3.85 -22.85
N PHE A 334 -11.34 4.64 -23.02
CA PHE A 334 -12.48 4.63 -22.10
C PHE A 334 -13.61 3.67 -22.50
N ASP A 335 -13.82 3.47 -23.81
CA ASP A 335 -14.94 2.66 -24.31
C ASP A 335 -14.47 1.43 -25.08
N GLY A 336 -13.22 1.42 -25.55
CA GLY A 336 -12.70 0.40 -26.46
C GLY A 336 -12.05 -0.79 -25.77
N LEU A 337 -11.42 -0.60 -24.63
CA LEU A 337 -10.67 -1.65 -23.95
C LEU A 337 -11.57 -2.75 -23.41
N GLU A 338 -12.71 -2.40 -22.83
CA GLU A 338 -13.69 -3.36 -22.32
C GLU A 338 -14.22 -4.29 -23.43
N LYS A 339 -14.39 -3.78 -24.64
CA LYS A 339 -14.81 -4.57 -25.81
C LYS A 339 -13.77 -5.60 -26.27
N GLN A 340 -12.52 -5.45 -25.82
CA GLN A 340 -11.41 -6.36 -26.10
C GLN A 340 -11.17 -7.37 -24.97
N GLY A 341 -12.08 -7.45 -23.98
CA GLY A 341 -11.93 -8.33 -22.82
C GLY A 341 -10.94 -7.79 -21.77
N LEU A 342 -10.56 -6.52 -21.86
CA LEU A 342 -9.73 -5.82 -20.88
C LEU A 342 -10.60 -5.11 -19.82
N GLY A 343 -9.96 -4.44 -18.88
CA GLY A 343 -10.67 -3.62 -17.90
C GLY A 343 -11.16 -2.30 -18.48
N LYS A 344 -11.63 -1.44 -17.59
CA LYS A 344 -12.22 -0.15 -17.94
C LYS A 344 -11.68 0.96 -17.05
N TRP A 345 -11.57 2.14 -17.61
CA TRP A 345 -11.34 3.36 -16.85
C TRP A 345 -12.64 3.97 -16.36
N GLY A 346 -12.63 4.50 -15.13
CA GLY A 346 -13.68 5.31 -14.56
C GLY A 346 -13.11 6.59 -13.93
N PHE A 347 -13.97 7.60 -13.78
CA PHE A 347 -13.62 8.86 -13.12
C PHE A 347 -14.73 9.31 -12.20
N ALA A 348 -14.36 9.62 -10.97
CA ALA A 348 -15.22 10.28 -9.99
C ALA A 348 -14.34 11.07 -9.02
N THR A 349 -14.73 12.30 -8.71
CA THR A 349 -13.99 13.15 -7.75
C THR A 349 -14.51 13.00 -6.33
N ASP A 350 -15.78 12.63 -6.19
CA ASP A 350 -16.40 12.35 -4.90
C ASP A 350 -16.06 10.93 -4.44
N PRO A 351 -15.57 10.73 -3.20
CA PRO A 351 -15.17 9.42 -2.71
C PRO A 351 -16.33 8.43 -2.57
N ILE A 352 -17.54 8.92 -2.27
CA ILE A 352 -18.72 8.05 -2.12
C ILE A 352 -19.22 7.61 -3.49
N GLU A 353 -19.27 8.53 -4.47
CA GLU A 353 -19.57 8.19 -5.86
C GLU A 353 -18.57 7.17 -6.40
N MET A 354 -17.28 7.36 -6.12
CA MET A 354 -16.22 6.42 -6.49
C MET A 354 -16.47 5.03 -5.90
N ALA A 355 -16.81 4.95 -4.60
CA ALA A 355 -17.13 3.70 -3.93
C ALA A 355 -18.31 2.99 -4.62
N HIS A 356 -19.38 3.72 -4.91
CA HIS A 356 -20.56 3.15 -5.56
C HIS A 356 -20.26 2.63 -6.97
N LEU A 357 -19.47 3.36 -7.77
CA LEU A 357 -19.03 2.88 -9.10
C LEU A 357 -18.25 1.55 -8.99
N MET A 358 -17.39 1.42 -7.98
CA MET A 358 -16.64 0.18 -7.73
C MET A 358 -17.57 -0.96 -7.27
N ILE A 359 -18.47 -0.68 -6.33
CA ILE A 359 -19.44 -1.65 -5.82
C ILE A 359 -20.37 -2.14 -6.92
N ASP A 360 -20.90 -1.23 -7.75
CA ASP A 360 -21.74 -1.58 -8.89
C ASP A 360 -21.01 -2.47 -9.90
N HIS A 361 -19.74 -2.20 -10.16
CA HIS A 361 -18.92 -3.06 -11.00
C HIS A 361 -18.73 -4.44 -10.38
N ILE A 362 -18.38 -4.51 -9.11
CA ILE A 362 -18.24 -5.78 -8.36
C ILE A 362 -19.57 -6.57 -8.42
N ASN A 363 -20.71 -5.93 -8.18
CA ASN A 363 -22.01 -6.57 -8.25
C ASN A 363 -22.32 -7.14 -9.65
N LYS A 364 -22.01 -6.41 -10.72
CA LYS A 364 -22.14 -6.90 -12.11
C LYS A 364 -21.31 -8.15 -12.36
N LYS A 365 -20.10 -8.23 -11.81
CA LYS A 365 -19.26 -9.42 -11.91
C LYS A 365 -19.85 -10.59 -11.10
N ARG A 366 -20.35 -10.32 -9.90
CA ARG A 366 -21.05 -11.33 -9.10
C ARG A 366 -22.29 -11.87 -9.80
N GLU A 367 -23.08 -10.99 -10.43
CA GLU A 367 -24.25 -11.37 -11.22
C GLU A 367 -23.86 -12.28 -12.40
N ALA A 368 -22.82 -11.90 -13.14
CA ALA A 368 -22.30 -12.70 -14.25
C ALA A 368 -21.79 -14.08 -13.82
N LEU A 369 -21.27 -14.19 -12.62
CA LEU A 369 -20.81 -15.47 -12.00
C LEU A 369 -21.94 -16.27 -11.35
N GLY A 370 -23.17 -15.71 -11.26
CA GLY A 370 -24.30 -16.37 -10.60
C GLY A 370 -24.19 -16.49 -9.07
N ILE A 371 -23.40 -15.58 -8.43
CA ILE A 371 -23.12 -15.60 -6.99
C ILE A 371 -23.74 -14.42 -6.24
N MET A 372 -24.88 -13.89 -6.72
CA MET A 372 -25.56 -12.77 -6.07
C MET A 372 -26.35 -13.15 -4.83
N GLY A 373 -26.76 -14.41 -4.70
CA GLY A 373 -27.51 -14.88 -3.53
C GLY A 373 -26.62 -14.96 -2.30
N GLU A 374 -27.11 -14.46 -1.18
CA GLU A 374 -26.60 -14.89 0.13
C GLU A 374 -26.89 -16.39 0.25
N ARG A 375 -25.85 -17.19 0.34
CA ARG A 375 -26.04 -18.58 0.75
C ARG A 375 -26.36 -18.55 2.24
N GLU A 376 -27.54 -19.07 2.60
CA GLU A 376 -27.95 -19.23 3.98
C GLU A 376 -26.81 -19.91 4.76
N ARG A 377 -26.37 -19.25 5.82
CA ARG A 377 -25.26 -19.73 6.61
C ARG A 377 -25.78 -20.82 7.53
N VAL A 378 -25.60 -22.06 7.14
CA VAL A 378 -25.80 -23.19 8.04
C VAL A 378 -24.61 -23.22 9.00
N LEU A 379 -24.75 -22.62 10.17
CA LEU A 379 -23.85 -22.84 11.30
C LEU A 379 -24.13 -24.25 11.81
N MET A 380 -23.41 -25.22 11.29
CA MET A 380 -23.46 -26.56 11.78
C MET A 380 -22.66 -26.68 13.07
N ASP A 381 -23.31 -26.93 14.16
CA ASP A 381 -22.66 -27.38 15.37
C ASP A 381 -22.15 -28.83 15.23
N MET A 382 -21.52 -29.37 16.27
CA MET A 382 -20.98 -30.72 16.21
C MET A 382 -22.11 -31.80 16.06
N ALA A 383 -23.30 -31.51 16.58
CA ALA A 383 -24.43 -32.44 16.46
C ALA A 383 -25.00 -32.46 15.03
N ASP A 384 -25.10 -31.29 14.40
CA ASP A 384 -25.50 -31.14 12.99
C ASP A 384 -24.55 -31.87 12.05
N ARG A 385 -23.21 -31.75 12.30
CA ARG A 385 -22.21 -32.47 11.52
C ARG A 385 -22.27 -33.96 11.65
N GLN A 386 -22.50 -34.46 12.89
CA GLN A 386 -22.68 -35.88 13.15
C GLN A 386 -23.93 -36.42 12.50
N ALA A 387 -25.03 -35.65 12.45
CA ALA A 387 -26.25 -36.06 11.77
C ALA A 387 -26.01 -36.23 10.26
N LEU A 388 -25.27 -35.32 9.60
CA LEU A 388 -24.92 -35.44 8.18
C LEU A 388 -24.01 -36.64 7.89
N GLU A 389 -23.09 -36.98 8.79
CA GLU A 389 -22.24 -38.16 8.64
C GLU A 389 -23.05 -39.47 8.72
N VAL A 390 -24.10 -39.49 9.53
CA VAL A 390 -25.01 -40.64 9.62
C VAL A 390 -25.86 -40.77 8.36
N GLU A 391 -26.42 -39.65 7.84
CA GLU A 391 -27.19 -39.66 6.58
C GLU A 391 -26.33 -40.05 5.37
N ALA A 392 -25.07 -39.60 5.29
CA ALA A 392 -24.15 -39.95 4.20
C ALA A 392 -23.62 -41.41 4.27
N GLY A 393 -23.79 -42.08 5.39
CA GLY A 393 -23.39 -43.49 5.58
C GLY A 393 -24.49 -44.49 5.35
N GLU A 394 -25.74 -44.05 5.10
CA GLU A 394 -26.91 -44.92 4.82
C GLU A 394 -27.20 -45.08 3.30
N ASP A 395 -26.47 -44.42 2.41
CA ASP A 395 -26.49 -44.58 0.95
C ASP A 395 -25.31 -45.49 0.47
#